data_e64c389d149b442bba72bce7e48378d9
#
_entry.id   e64c389d149b442bba72bce7e48378d9
#
_cell.length_a   1.000
_cell.length_b   1.000
_cell.length_c   1.000
_cell.angle_alpha   90.00
_cell.angle_beta   90.00
_cell.angle_gamma   90.00
#
_symmetry.space_group_name_H-M   'P 1'
#
loop_
_entity.id
_entity.type
_entity.pdbx_description
1 polymer ?
#
loop_
_entity_poly.entity_id
_entity_poly.type
_entity_poly.pdbx_seq_one_letter_code
_entity_poly.pdbx_strand_id
1 'polypeptide(L)'
;QRRVLEILIEANNTTTEKGKKANLNIKGLIFNKTMYEEGPKVVVIGGGNGLNTVIKGLKKYTSNITAIVNMADSNSSDAEKESRRELKSLPYGEIKESIIALSDKEELMRKLFNLNFTNARLKNLNFGDIYLEAMNEMFLSTSVGLKKSTEILNITGQVLPTTLDEITVCAELEDGTVVETRERIPEVAYDKVTKIKRIYISPSNCKPAPGVLEAIQEADAIIIGPGSLYTDVLPNLLVKNVSKAIKESKAIKIYIANIMTQPGQTDNYSITDHLEALFNHTGKEIIDYCMADTGEIVPEYVRKYNKEGQDIVLPDIDKAT
;
A
#
# COMPACT_ATOMS: atom_id res chain seq x y z
N GLN A 1 21.24 22.47 -17.08
CA GLN A 1 20.83 23.87 -16.77
C GLN A 1 19.37 23.95 -16.33
N ARG A 2 18.39 23.35 -17.05
CA ARG A 2 16.96 23.39 -16.72
C ARG A 2 16.68 22.79 -15.34
N ARG A 3 17.31 21.64 -15.03
CA ARG A 3 17.19 20.92 -13.75
C ARG A 3 17.70 21.72 -12.54
N VAL A 4 18.81 22.48 -12.71
CA VAL A 4 19.35 23.38 -11.68
C VAL A 4 18.41 24.56 -11.41
N LEU A 5 17.78 25.07 -12.46
CA LEU A 5 16.80 26.16 -12.37
C LEU A 5 15.53 25.70 -11.61
N GLU A 6 15.04 24.50 -11.87
CA GLU A 6 13.89 23.91 -11.18
C GLU A 6 14.17 23.75 -9.68
N ILE A 7 15.35 23.23 -9.30
CA ILE A 7 15.78 23.11 -7.89
C ILE A 7 15.89 24.49 -7.22
N LEU A 8 16.40 25.50 -7.93
CA LEU A 8 16.49 26.87 -7.42
C LEU A 8 15.12 27.50 -7.22
N ILE A 9 14.17 27.25 -8.12
CA ILE A 9 12.79 27.77 -8.02
C ILE A 9 12.07 27.11 -6.83
N GLU A 10 12.16 25.77 -6.70
CA GLU A 10 11.59 25.05 -5.55
C GLU A 10 12.17 25.55 -4.23
N ALA A 11 13.49 25.71 -4.15
CA ALA A 11 14.17 26.21 -2.97
C ALA A 11 13.76 27.65 -2.60
N ASN A 12 13.56 28.51 -3.59
CA ASN A 12 13.10 29.88 -3.39
C ASN A 12 11.65 29.93 -2.91
N ASN A 13 10.78 29.07 -3.40
CA ASN A 13 9.38 28.98 -2.99
C ASN A 13 9.25 28.52 -1.53
N THR A 14 10.11 27.58 -1.08
CA THR A 14 10.13 27.11 0.31
C THR A 14 10.61 28.17 1.30
N THR A 15 11.44 29.10 0.84
CA THR A 15 11.98 30.20 1.68
C THR A 15 10.96 31.32 1.88
N THR A 16 10.05 31.51 0.93
CA THR A 16 9.06 32.61 0.98
C THR A 16 7.95 32.35 2.01
N GLU A 17 7.62 31.09 2.26
CA GLU A 17 6.58 30.70 3.24
C GLU A 17 7.01 30.87 4.72
N LYS A 18 8.29 30.94 5.04
CA LYS A 18 8.81 30.97 6.42
C LYS A 18 9.47 32.27 6.89
N GLY A 19 9.54 33.29 6.04
CA GLY A 19 10.03 34.64 6.44
C GLY A 19 11.46 34.69 7.00
N LYS A 20 12.24 33.61 6.99
CA LYS A 20 13.64 33.57 7.39
C LYS A 20 14.51 33.34 6.15
N LYS A 21 15.47 34.25 5.92
CA LYS A 21 16.56 34.00 4.96
C LYS A 21 17.37 32.79 5.46
N ALA A 22 16.96 31.58 5.06
CA ALA A 22 17.79 30.41 5.22
C ALA A 22 18.98 30.53 4.24
N ASN A 23 20.20 30.30 4.71
CA ASN A 23 21.33 30.07 3.81
C ASN A 23 21.05 28.84 2.99
N LEU A 24 20.58 29.05 1.76
CA LEU A 24 20.24 27.97 0.84
C LEU A 24 21.53 27.23 0.46
N ASN A 25 21.69 26.03 0.99
CA ASN A 25 22.76 25.14 0.53
C ASN A 25 22.37 24.47 -0.80
N ILE A 26 22.44 25.25 -1.88
CA ILE A 26 22.09 24.82 -3.23
C ILE A 26 22.86 23.56 -3.64
N LYS A 27 24.15 23.46 -3.26
CA LYS A 27 24.96 22.26 -3.55
C LYS A 27 24.40 21.03 -2.84
N GLY A 28 24.00 21.19 -1.57
CA GLY A 28 23.38 20.11 -0.80
C GLY A 28 22.02 19.68 -1.37
N LEU A 29 21.21 20.63 -1.82
CA LEU A 29 19.90 20.32 -2.44
C LEU A 29 20.06 19.58 -3.79
N ILE A 30 20.98 20.03 -4.63
CA ILE A 30 21.29 19.35 -5.90
C ILE A 30 21.82 17.94 -5.64
N PHE A 31 22.77 17.82 -4.71
CA PHE A 31 23.37 16.54 -4.33
C PHE A 31 22.32 15.55 -3.81
N ASN A 32 21.47 15.98 -2.88
CA ASN A 32 20.41 15.14 -2.33
C ASN A 32 19.42 14.69 -3.40
N LYS A 33 18.97 15.61 -4.27
CA LYS A 33 18.04 15.28 -5.34
C LYS A 33 18.64 14.25 -6.32
N THR A 34 19.90 14.44 -6.71
CA THR A 34 20.61 13.47 -7.57
C THR A 34 20.78 12.12 -6.87
N MET A 35 21.16 12.11 -5.60
CA MET A 35 21.27 10.89 -4.80
C MET A 35 19.96 10.11 -4.72
N TYR A 36 18.83 10.81 -4.56
CA TYR A 36 17.51 10.16 -4.49
C TYR A 36 17.07 9.61 -5.85
N GLU A 37 17.37 10.30 -6.94
CA GLU A 37 17.05 9.85 -8.29
C GLU A 37 17.93 8.65 -8.75
N GLU A 38 19.17 8.57 -8.27
CA GLU A 38 20.09 7.44 -8.47
C GLU A 38 19.98 6.36 -7.38
N GLY A 39 19.10 6.56 -6.42
CA GLY A 39 18.86 5.63 -5.32
C GLY A 39 18.27 4.29 -5.77
N PRO A 40 18.25 3.28 -4.89
CA PRO A 40 17.75 1.96 -5.21
C PRO A 40 16.28 1.99 -5.65
N LYS A 41 15.94 1.11 -6.59
CA LYS A 41 14.55 0.85 -6.99
C LYS A 41 13.90 -0.04 -5.95
N VAL A 42 12.93 0.50 -5.22
CA VAL A 42 12.24 -0.22 -4.14
C VAL A 42 10.79 -0.44 -4.51
N VAL A 43 10.38 -1.69 -4.55
CA VAL A 43 8.97 -2.09 -4.68
C VAL A 43 8.41 -2.39 -3.30
N VAL A 44 7.25 -1.82 -2.98
CA VAL A 44 6.52 -2.10 -1.72
C VAL A 44 5.16 -2.67 -2.07
N ILE A 45 4.87 -3.88 -1.58
CA ILE A 45 3.64 -4.63 -1.88
C ILE A 45 2.80 -4.78 -0.62
N GLY A 46 1.55 -4.35 -0.66
CA GLY A 46 0.65 -4.44 0.49
C GLY A 46 -0.55 -3.53 0.37
N GLY A 47 -0.95 -2.93 1.48
CA GLY A 47 -2.07 -1.97 1.54
C GLY A 47 -2.20 -1.33 2.90
N GLY A 48 -3.17 -0.41 3.01
CA GLY A 48 -3.51 0.26 4.25
C GLY A 48 -2.43 1.19 4.81
N ASN A 49 -2.58 1.54 6.07
CA ASN A 49 -1.71 2.48 6.77
C ASN A 49 -0.26 1.98 6.91
N GLY A 50 -0.07 0.66 6.96
CA GLY A 50 1.26 0.05 7.10
C GLY A 50 2.13 0.36 5.88
N LEU A 51 1.68 0.02 4.68
CA LEU A 51 2.35 0.34 3.43
C LEU A 51 2.62 1.84 3.31
N ASN A 52 1.61 2.68 3.60
CA ASN A 52 1.74 4.13 3.50
C ASN A 52 2.82 4.68 4.44
N THR A 53 2.99 4.09 5.63
CA THR A 53 4.06 4.47 6.57
C THR A 53 5.44 4.14 6.02
N VAL A 54 5.59 2.96 5.42
CA VAL A 54 6.87 2.54 4.82
C VAL A 54 7.26 3.43 3.64
N ILE A 55 6.34 3.68 2.69
CA ILE A 55 6.66 4.52 1.52
C ILE A 55 6.97 5.97 1.91
N LYS A 56 6.33 6.52 2.94
CA LYS A 56 6.70 7.84 3.52
C LYS A 56 8.12 7.85 4.07
N GLY A 57 8.53 6.77 4.72
CA GLY A 57 9.90 6.60 5.22
C GLY A 57 10.91 6.54 4.07
N LEU A 58 10.63 5.75 3.06
CA LEU A 58 11.50 5.50 1.91
C LEU A 58 11.75 6.75 1.06
N LYS A 59 10.80 7.68 0.96
CA LYS A 59 10.98 8.97 0.24
C LYS A 59 12.21 9.75 0.68
N LYS A 60 12.70 9.51 1.89
CA LYS A 60 13.89 10.19 2.44
C LYS A 60 15.21 9.59 1.94
N TYR A 61 15.14 8.47 1.22
CA TYR A 61 16.32 7.71 0.79
C TYR A 61 16.38 7.48 -0.72
N THR A 62 15.23 7.37 -1.39
CA THR A 62 15.15 7.17 -2.84
C THR A 62 13.89 7.79 -3.42
N SER A 63 13.95 8.21 -4.68
CA SER A 63 12.77 8.59 -5.47
C SER A 63 12.22 7.42 -6.28
N ASN A 64 12.93 6.30 -6.36
CA ASN A 64 12.58 5.16 -7.20
C ASN A 64 11.69 4.17 -6.45
N ILE A 65 10.56 4.66 -5.93
CA ILE A 65 9.60 3.87 -5.16
C ILE A 65 8.43 3.45 -6.07
N THR A 66 8.10 2.16 -6.06
CA THR A 66 6.87 1.65 -6.66
C THR A 66 6.01 1.00 -5.58
N ALA A 67 4.88 1.62 -5.25
CA ALA A 67 3.87 1.03 -4.39
C ALA A 67 2.93 0.16 -5.23
N ILE A 68 2.82 -1.13 -4.93
CA ILE A 68 1.89 -2.07 -5.55
C ILE A 68 0.78 -2.36 -4.55
N VAL A 69 -0.45 -1.98 -4.89
CA VAL A 69 -1.59 -2.02 -3.98
C VAL A 69 -2.76 -2.79 -4.56
N ASN A 70 -3.54 -3.40 -3.67
CA ASN A 70 -4.75 -4.10 -4.06
C ASN A 70 -5.88 -3.09 -4.36
N MET A 71 -6.63 -3.36 -5.42
CA MET A 71 -7.83 -2.60 -5.78
C MET A 71 -9.14 -3.25 -5.28
N ALA A 72 -9.08 -4.26 -4.42
CA ALA A 72 -10.29 -4.78 -3.79
C ALA A 72 -10.92 -3.68 -2.93
N ASP A 73 -12.24 -3.58 -3.01
CA ASP A 73 -13.03 -2.56 -2.32
C ASP A 73 -12.73 -2.57 -0.82
N SER A 74 -12.28 -1.46 -0.28
CA SER A 74 -11.97 -1.29 1.13
C SER A 74 -12.60 -0.03 1.70
N ASN A 75 -13.25 -0.16 2.87
CA ASN A 75 -13.73 0.94 3.70
C ASN A 75 -14.65 1.97 3.03
N SER A 76 -15.26 1.62 1.91
CA SER A 76 -16.22 2.50 1.23
C SER A 76 -17.62 2.27 1.79
N SER A 77 -18.34 3.35 2.06
CA SER A 77 -19.77 3.28 2.41
C SER A 77 -20.58 2.65 1.27
N ASP A 78 -21.72 2.06 1.59
CA ASP A 78 -22.60 1.48 0.58
C ASP A 78 -23.03 2.51 -0.48
N ALA A 79 -23.17 3.78 -0.09
CA ALA A 79 -23.48 4.89 -0.99
C ALA A 79 -22.32 5.18 -1.97
N GLU A 80 -21.07 5.09 -1.52
CA GLU A 80 -19.90 5.21 -2.39
C GLU A 80 -19.75 4.02 -3.32
N LYS A 81 -20.02 2.80 -2.84
CA LYS A 81 -20.02 1.58 -3.67
C LYS A 81 -21.09 1.66 -4.75
N GLU A 82 -22.29 2.15 -4.43
CA GLU A 82 -23.37 2.33 -5.40
C GLU A 82 -23.04 3.40 -6.43
N SER A 83 -22.53 4.56 -6.00
CA SER A 83 -22.08 5.63 -6.91
C SER A 83 -20.98 5.15 -7.87
N ARG A 84 -20.05 4.33 -7.40
CA ARG A 84 -19.00 3.74 -8.26
C ARG A 84 -19.57 2.73 -9.26
N ARG A 85 -20.52 1.88 -8.85
CA ARG A 85 -21.19 0.96 -9.77
C ARG A 85 -21.95 1.70 -10.89
N GLU A 86 -22.63 2.80 -10.55
CA GLU A 86 -23.30 3.65 -11.54
C GLU A 86 -22.30 4.28 -12.53
N LEU A 87 -21.14 4.73 -12.03
CA LEU A 87 -20.08 5.33 -12.84
C LEU A 87 -19.17 4.28 -13.50
N LYS A 88 -19.31 2.99 -13.18
CA LYS A 88 -18.39 1.91 -13.58
C LYS A 88 -16.93 2.24 -13.22
N SER A 89 -16.73 2.97 -12.13
CA SER A 89 -15.44 3.40 -11.65
C SER A 89 -14.77 2.35 -10.80
N LEU A 90 -13.44 2.34 -10.81
CA LEU A 90 -12.62 1.41 -10.03
C LEU A 90 -12.52 1.84 -8.55
N PRO A 91 -12.26 0.90 -7.61
CA PRO A 91 -12.06 1.22 -6.20
C PRO A 91 -10.67 1.84 -5.96
N TYR A 92 -10.55 3.14 -6.09
CA TYR A 92 -9.28 3.87 -5.98
C TYR A 92 -8.79 4.11 -4.55
N GLY A 93 -9.44 3.61 -3.51
CA GLY A 93 -9.14 3.90 -2.11
C GLY A 93 -7.66 3.78 -1.74
N GLU A 94 -7.07 2.59 -1.93
CA GLU A 94 -5.66 2.33 -1.63
C GLU A 94 -4.70 3.14 -2.52
N ILE A 95 -5.07 3.34 -3.79
CA ILE A 95 -4.29 4.16 -4.73
C ILE A 95 -4.24 5.61 -4.26
N LYS A 96 -5.39 6.19 -3.86
CA LYS A 96 -5.47 7.56 -3.34
C LYS A 96 -4.60 7.76 -2.12
N GLU A 97 -4.70 6.86 -1.13
CA GLU A 97 -3.90 6.96 0.09
C GLU A 97 -2.40 6.82 -0.19
N SER A 98 -2.01 5.95 -1.14
CA SER A 98 -0.61 5.81 -1.54
C SER A 98 -0.10 7.03 -2.32
N ILE A 99 -0.91 7.65 -3.18
CA ILE A 99 -0.59 8.92 -3.84
C ILE A 99 -0.38 10.03 -2.80
N ILE A 100 -1.28 10.12 -1.82
CA ILE A 100 -1.16 11.08 -0.71
C ILE A 100 0.14 10.84 0.07
N ALA A 101 0.46 9.59 0.39
CA ALA A 101 1.66 9.23 1.13
C ALA A 101 2.95 9.55 0.37
N LEU A 102 2.94 9.43 -0.95
CA LEU A 102 4.08 9.77 -1.83
C LEU A 102 4.18 11.27 -2.14
N SER A 103 3.15 12.06 -1.84
CA SER A 103 3.18 13.51 -2.05
C SER A 103 4.11 14.22 -1.08
N ASP A 104 4.84 15.24 -1.54
CA ASP A 104 5.66 16.11 -0.70
C ASP A 104 4.81 17.04 0.19
N LYS A 105 3.60 17.34 -0.25
CA LYS A 105 2.62 18.15 0.51
C LYS A 105 1.45 17.28 0.98
N GLU A 106 1.77 16.25 1.78
CA GLU A 106 0.80 15.23 2.19
C GLU A 106 -0.49 15.80 2.78
N GLU A 107 -0.40 16.75 3.73
CA GLU A 107 -1.60 17.35 4.35
C GLU A 107 -2.52 18.05 3.35
N LEU A 108 -1.93 18.80 2.42
CA LEU A 108 -2.71 19.51 1.39
C LEU A 108 -3.32 18.52 0.39
N MET A 109 -2.53 17.53 -0.03
CA MET A 109 -3.01 16.47 -0.92
C MET A 109 -4.14 15.68 -0.27
N ARG A 110 -4.03 15.35 1.01
CA ARG A 110 -5.10 14.68 1.79
C ARG A 110 -6.38 15.50 1.84
N LYS A 111 -6.28 16.81 2.14
CA LYS A 111 -7.43 17.71 2.15
C LYS A 111 -8.09 17.82 0.78
N LEU A 112 -7.28 17.86 -0.29
CA LEU A 112 -7.77 17.94 -1.66
C LEU A 112 -8.46 16.65 -2.10
N PHE A 113 -7.79 15.51 -1.94
CA PHE A 113 -8.29 14.22 -2.43
C PHE A 113 -9.52 13.74 -1.66
N ASN A 114 -9.62 14.07 -0.36
CA ASN A 114 -10.75 13.72 0.48
C ASN A 114 -11.83 14.83 0.55
N LEU A 115 -11.73 15.84 -0.33
CA LEU A 115 -12.76 16.88 -0.43
C LEU A 115 -14.06 16.27 -0.98
N ASN A 116 -15.07 16.17 -0.12
CA ASN A 116 -16.41 15.77 -0.51
C ASN A 116 -17.21 16.96 -1.02
N PHE A 117 -17.86 16.81 -2.17
CA PHE A 117 -18.66 17.85 -2.73
C PHE A 117 -20.02 17.96 -2.03
N THR A 118 -20.44 19.19 -1.73
CA THR A 118 -21.76 19.47 -1.13
C THR A 118 -22.87 19.65 -2.16
N ASN A 119 -22.47 19.83 -3.46
CA ASN A 119 -23.43 19.96 -4.55
C ASN A 119 -24.17 18.64 -4.78
N ALA A 120 -25.49 18.71 -4.92
CA ALA A 120 -26.38 17.56 -5.09
C ALA A 120 -25.98 16.62 -6.27
N ARG A 121 -25.38 17.17 -7.36
CA ARG A 121 -24.95 16.38 -8.52
C ARG A 121 -23.65 15.58 -8.29
N LEU A 122 -22.82 16.02 -7.32
CA LEU A 122 -21.53 15.40 -7.00
C LEU A 122 -21.54 14.81 -5.58
N LYS A 123 -22.70 14.78 -4.95
CA LYS A 123 -22.87 14.20 -3.60
C LYS A 123 -22.40 12.75 -3.60
N ASN A 124 -21.68 12.36 -2.57
CA ASN A 124 -21.06 11.04 -2.38
C ASN A 124 -19.82 10.75 -3.26
N LEU A 125 -19.31 11.76 -3.98
CA LEU A 125 -18.04 11.67 -4.67
C LEU A 125 -17.03 12.59 -3.99
N ASN A 126 -15.79 12.14 -3.88
CA ASN A 126 -14.68 13.00 -3.47
C ASN A 126 -13.85 13.42 -4.68
N PHE A 127 -13.07 14.50 -4.52
CA PHE A 127 -12.23 15.01 -5.61
C PHE A 127 -11.26 13.95 -6.13
N GLY A 128 -10.67 13.14 -5.26
CA GLY A 128 -9.70 12.12 -5.66
C GLY A 128 -10.29 11.07 -6.60
N ASP A 129 -11.53 10.62 -6.35
CA ASP A 129 -12.21 9.65 -7.24
C ASP A 129 -12.52 10.29 -8.60
N ILE A 130 -13.04 11.51 -8.61
CA ILE A 130 -13.33 12.25 -9.85
C ILE A 130 -12.04 12.50 -10.65
N TYR A 131 -10.95 12.88 -9.99
CA TYR A 131 -9.66 13.12 -10.62
C TYR A 131 -9.10 11.85 -11.28
N LEU A 132 -9.10 10.73 -10.57
CA LEU A 132 -8.57 9.46 -11.10
C LEU A 132 -9.44 8.92 -12.23
N GLU A 133 -10.76 9.09 -12.13
CA GLU A 133 -11.67 8.71 -13.23
C GLU A 133 -11.46 9.59 -14.47
N ALA A 134 -11.31 10.89 -14.29
CA ALA A 134 -10.99 11.79 -15.41
C ALA A 134 -9.66 11.42 -16.08
N MET A 135 -8.64 11.00 -15.30
CA MET A 135 -7.38 10.51 -15.85
C MET A 135 -7.56 9.19 -16.61
N ASN A 136 -8.42 8.29 -16.11
CA ASN A 136 -8.76 7.05 -16.79
C ASN A 136 -9.46 7.31 -18.13
N GLU A 137 -10.46 8.16 -18.15
CA GLU A 137 -11.17 8.56 -19.38
C GLU A 137 -10.25 9.25 -20.39
N MET A 138 -9.41 10.21 -19.93
CA MET A 138 -8.52 10.99 -20.82
C MET A 138 -7.50 10.09 -21.53
N PHE A 139 -6.97 9.08 -20.87
CA PHE A 139 -5.94 8.20 -21.43
C PHE A 139 -6.49 6.88 -21.96
N LEU A 140 -7.77 6.60 -21.80
CA LEU A 140 -8.44 5.35 -22.18
C LEU A 140 -7.71 4.09 -21.65
N SER A 141 -6.98 4.25 -20.54
CA SER A 141 -6.18 3.23 -19.90
C SER A 141 -5.87 3.61 -18.46
N THR A 142 -6.35 2.83 -17.52
CA THR A 142 -6.13 3.06 -16.08
C THR A 142 -4.64 3.11 -15.74
N SER A 143 -3.83 2.18 -16.27
CA SER A 143 -2.39 2.17 -16.00
C SER A 143 -1.67 3.40 -16.52
N VAL A 144 -2.03 3.88 -17.72
CA VAL A 144 -1.45 5.10 -18.29
C VAL A 144 -1.93 6.32 -17.50
N GLY A 145 -3.23 6.39 -17.18
CA GLY A 145 -3.83 7.45 -16.38
C GLY A 145 -3.16 7.58 -15.01
N LEU A 146 -2.97 6.48 -14.30
CA LEU A 146 -2.28 6.46 -13.01
C LEU A 146 -0.81 6.92 -13.13
N LYS A 147 -0.07 6.41 -14.12
CA LYS A 147 1.30 6.85 -14.37
C LYS A 147 1.35 8.36 -14.67
N LYS A 148 0.46 8.88 -15.46
CA LYS A 148 0.38 10.32 -15.74
C LYS A 148 -0.08 11.15 -14.54
N SER A 149 -0.91 10.57 -13.66
CA SER A 149 -1.27 11.22 -12.40
C SER A 149 -0.05 11.46 -11.52
N THR A 150 0.91 10.53 -11.47
CA THR A 150 2.15 10.72 -10.70
C THR A 150 2.99 11.89 -11.23
N GLU A 151 3.01 12.07 -12.56
CA GLU A 151 3.71 13.21 -13.20
C GLU A 151 3.00 14.55 -12.92
N ILE A 152 1.66 14.59 -13.07
CA ILE A 152 0.87 15.82 -12.87
C ILE A 152 0.89 16.27 -11.40
N LEU A 153 0.76 15.31 -10.46
CA LEU A 153 0.74 15.58 -9.03
C LEU A 153 2.15 15.76 -8.43
N ASN A 154 3.19 15.55 -9.25
CA ASN A 154 4.59 15.64 -8.85
C ASN A 154 4.89 14.90 -7.54
N ILE A 155 4.46 13.63 -7.47
CA ILE A 155 4.72 12.76 -6.32
C ILE A 155 6.05 12.02 -6.47
N THR A 156 6.62 11.58 -5.35
CA THR A 156 7.86 10.81 -5.32
C THR A 156 7.60 9.34 -5.56
N GLY A 157 8.01 8.81 -6.73
CA GLY A 157 7.76 7.42 -7.12
C GLY A 157 6.45 7.22 -7.90
N GLN A 158 5.91 6.01 -7.88
CA GLN A 158 4.68 5.66 -8.58
C GLN A 158 3.81 4.68 -7.78
N VAL A 159 2.52 4.67 -8.10
CA VAL A 159 1.55 3.73 -7.54
C VAL A 159 0.99 2.87 -8.66
N LEU A 160 1.01 1.56 -8.49
CA LEU A 160 0.44 0.59 -9.43
C LEU A 160 -0.62 -0.27 -8.72
N PRO A 161 -1.79 -0.47 -9.32
CA PRO A 161 -2.67 -1.54 -8.88
C PRO A 161 -2.03 -2.89 -9.18
N THR A 162 -2.20 -3.88 -8.31
CA THR A 162 -1.68 -5.23 -8.57
C THR A 162 -2.34 -5.86 -9.79
N THR A 163 -3.64 -5.61 -9.96
CA THR A 163 -4.45 -6.05 -11.11
C THR A 163 -5.48 -4.99 -11.46
N LEU A 164 -5.92 -4.96 -12.70
CA LEU A 164 -7.06 -4.15 -13.16
C LEU A 164 -8.34 -4.99 -13.29
N ASP A 165 -8.22 -6.31 -13.10
CA ASP A 165 -9.38 -7.19 -13.07
C ASP A 165 -10.16 -6.95 -11.78
N GLU A 166 -11.48 -6.99 -11.84
CA GLU A 166 -12.32 -6.95 -10.66
C GLU A 166 -12.16 -8.26 -9.88
N ILE A 167 -11.64 -8.16 -8.66
CA ILE A 167 -11.37 -9.32 -7.81
C ILE A 167 -12.14 -9.24 -6.51
N THR A 168 -12.58 -10.41 -6.03
CA THR A 168 -13.12 -10.61 -4.70
C THR A 168 -12.13 -11.42 -3.87
N VAL A 169 -11.82 -10.95 -2.67
CA VAL A 169 -11.04 -11.72 -1.69
C VAL A 169 -11.98 -12.65 -0.95
N CYS A 170 -11.66 -13.94 -0.94
CA CYS A 170 -12.43 -14.98 -0.28
C CYS A 170 -11.57 -15.70 0.75
N ALA A 171 -12.17 -16.13 1.86
CA ALA A 171 -11.52 -16.93 2.89
C ALA A 171 -12.27 -18.24 3.12
N GLU A 172 -11.53 -19.32 3.34
CA GLU A 172 -12.01 -20.56 3.96
C GLU A 172 -11.55 -20.54 5.41
N LEU A 173 -12.49 -20.63 6.34
CA LEU A 173 -12.22 -20.71 7.77
C LEU A 173 -11.97 -22.18 8.18
N GLU A 174 -11.38 -22.40 9.36
CA GLU A 174 -11.09 -23.76 9.85
C GLU A 174 -12.34 -24.61 10.07
N ASP A 175 -13.48 -23.98 10.37
CA ASP A 175 -14.79 -24.66 10.49
C ASP A 175 -15.43 -25.03 9.13
N GLY A 176 -14.75 -24.74 8.01
CA GLY A 176 -15.22 -24.99 6.66
C GLY A 176 -16.12 -23.87 6.09
N THR A 177 -16.38 -22.81 6.84
CA THR A 177 -17.14 -21.66 6.35
C THR A 177 -16.36 -20.93 5.27
N VAL A 178 -17.02 -20.61 4.16
CA VAL A 178 -16.48 -19.75 3.12
C VAL A 178 -17.07 -18.36 3.28
N VAL A 179 -16.19 -17.35 3.34
CA VAL A 179 -16.55 -15.94 3.48
C VAL A 179 -16.03 -15.20 2.25
N GLU A 180 -16.92 -14.47 1.61
CA GLU A 180 -16.59 -13.58 0.50
C GLU A 180 -16.56 -12.14 0.98
N THR A 181 -15.74 -11.35 0.32
CA THR A 181 -15.46 -9.93 0.58
C THR A 181 -14.51 -9.67 1.76
N ARG A 182 -13.55 -8.82 1.48
CA ARG A 182 -12.45 -8.44 2.36
C ARG A 182 -12.91 -7.97 3.75
N GLU A 183 -13.98 -7.20 3.81
CA GLU A 183 -14.48 -6.60 5.05
C GLU A 183 -15.14 -7.64 5.97
N ARG A 184 -15.84 -8.59 5.38
CA ARG A 184 -16.57 -9.60 6.14
C ARG A 184 -15.68 -10.72 6.70
N ILE A 185 -14.50 -10.91 6.13
CA ILE A 185 -13.59 -11.99 6.56
C ILE A 185 -13.25 -11.87 8.05
N PRO A 186 -12.69 -10.75 8.54
CA PRO A 186 -12.36 -10.62 9.95
C PRO A 186 -13.59 -10.63 10.85
N GLU A 187 -14.70 -10.02 10.42
CA GLU A 187 -15.95 -9.99 11.18
C GLU A 187 -16.50 -11.39 11.44
N VAL A 188 -16.66 -12.18 10.38
CA VAL A 188 -17.21 -13.55 10.49
C VAL A 188 -16.25 -14.47 11.24
N ALA A 189 -14.94 -14.36 11.04
CA ALA A 189 -13.96 -15.16 11.75
C ALA A 189 -13.96 -14.83 13.25
N TYR A 190 -14.07 -13.57 13.61
CA TYR A 190 -14.16 -13.11 15.00
C TYR A 190 -15.45 -13.61 15.67
N ASP A 191 -16.61 -13.41 15.04
CA ASP A 191 -17.92 -13.81 15.57
C ASP A 191 -18.01 -15.33 15.78
N LYS A 192 -17.41 -16.11 14.90
CA LYS A 192 -17.37 -17.57 15.00
C LYS A 192 -16.24 -18.12 15.87
N VAL A 193 -15.35 -17.26 16.38
CA VAL A 193 -14.18 -17.63 17.16
C VAL A 193 -13.36 -18.71 16.43
N THR A 194 -13.13 -18.53 15.14
CA THR A 194 -12.41 -19.49 14.29
C THR A 194 -11.31 -18.79 13.51
N LYS A 195 -10.28 -19.54 13.10
CA LYS A 195 -9.15 -19.00 12.36
C LYS A 195 -9.39 -19.07 10.83
N ILE A 196 -8.69 -18.19 10.12
CA ILE A 196 -8.60 -18.25 8.66
C ILE A 196 -7.66 -19.40 8.30
N LYS A 197 -8.17 -20.41 7.60
CA LYS A 197 -7.40 -21.53 7.09
C LYS A 197 -6.61 -21.14 5.85
N ARG A 198 -7.26 -20.47 4.92
CA ARG A 198 -6.63 -19.93 3.70
C ARG A 198 -7.46 -18.84 3.08
N ILE A 199 -6.81 -18.00 2.29
CA ILE A 199 -7.50 -17.06 1.38
C ILE A 199 -7.22 -17.42 -0.07
N TYR A 200 -8.11 -16.94 -0.92
CA TYR A 200 -7.97 -16.98 -2.37
C TYR A 200 -8.67 -15.77 -2.99
N ILE A 201 -8.38 -15.49 -4.25
CA ILE A 201 -9.02 -14.42 -5.00
C ILE A 201 -9.89 -15.01 -6.12
N SER A 202 -11.01 -14.37 -6.40
CA SER A 202 -11.92 -14.76 -7.47
C SER A 202 -12.09 -13.57 -8.43
N PRO A 203 -11.81 -13.75 -9.73
CA PRO A 203 -11.32 -14.95 -10.40
C PRO A 203 -9.83 -15.24 -10.11
N SER A 204 -9.47 -16.51 -9.98
CA SER A 204 -8.08 -16.94 -9.66
C SER A 204 -7.07 -16.73 -10.80
N ASN A 205 -7.54 -16.46 -12.01
CA ASN A 205 -6.72 -16.24 -13.19
C ASN A 205 -6.51 -14.76 -13.54
N CYS A 206 -6.84 -13.85 -12.62
CA CYS A 206 -6.67 -12.41 -12.82
C CYS A 206 -5.21 -12.08 -13.18
N LYS A 207 -5.05 -11.15 -14.11
CA LYS A 207 -3.73 -10.76 -14.63
C LYS A 207 -3.14 -9.60 -13.83
N PRO A 208 -1.81 -9.54 -13.66
CA PRO A 208 -1.17 -8.36 -13.10
C PRO A 208 -1.38 -7.16 -14.01
N ALA A 209 -1.52 -5.97 -13.41
CA ALA A 209 -1.60 -4.75 -14.18
C ALA A 209 -0.28 -4.48 -14.94
N PRO A 210 -0.34 -3.77 -16.08
CA PRO A 210 0.86 -3.37 -16.80
C PRO A 210 1.85 -2.61 -15.91
N GLY A 211 3.13 -2.98 -15.98
CA GLY A 211 4.20 -2.38 -15.19
C GLY A 211 4.49 -3.10 -13.87
N VAL A 212 3.60 -3.97 -13.38
CA VAL A 212 3.80 -4.66 -12.08
C VAL A 212 4.93 -5.67 -12.14
N LEU A 213 4.94 -6.56 -13.14
CA LEU A 213 5.99 -7.58 -13.27
C LEU A 213 7.33 -6.95 -13.61
N GLU A 214 7.33 -5.93 -14.44
CA GLU A 214 8.51 -5.16 -14.80
C GLU A 214 9.13 -4.47 -13.58
N ALA A 215 8.30 -3.82 -12.76
CA ALA A 215 8.77 -3.18 -11.52
C ALA A 215 9.41 -4.19 -10.55
N ILE A 216 8.80 -5.38 -10.40
CA ILE A 216 9.33 -6.46 -9.56
C ILE A 216 10.67 -6.98 -10.10
N GLN A 217 10.80 -7.15 -11.42
CA GLN A 217 12.03 -7.65 -12.05
C GLN A 217 13.18 -6.64 -11.99
N GLU A 218 12.88 -5.34 -12.07
CA GLU A 218 13.86 -4.27 -12.04
C GLU A 218 14.22 -3.77 -10.64
N ALA A 219 13.55 -4.28 -9.61
CA ALA A 219 13.77 -3.85 -8.24
C ALA A 219 15.15 -4.26 -7.71
N ASP A 220 15.73 -3.40 -6.88
CA ASP A 220 16.89 -3.71 -6.03
C ASP A 220 16.43 -4.30 -4.68
N ALA A 221 15.24 -3.87 -4.21
CA ALA A 221 14.61 -4.40 -3.01
C ALA A 221 13.10 -4.51 -3.19
N ILE A 222 12.52 -5.59 -2.66
CA ILE A 222 11.08 -5.82 -2.61
C ILE A 222 10.68 -5.93 -1.14
N ILE A 223 9.79 -5.05 -0.71
CA ILE A 223 9.23 -5.04 0.63
C ILE A 223 7.80 -5.57 0.56
N ILE A 224 7.50 -6.60 1.33
CA ILE A 224 6.18 -7.20 1.47
C ILE A 224 5.61 -6.78 2.82
N GLY A 225 4.46 -6.12 2.83
CA GLY A 225 3.88 -5.54 4.04
C GLY A 225 4.56 -4.22 4.47
N PRO A 226 4.33 -3.76 5.74
CA PRO A 226 3.32 -4.28 6.66
C PRO A 226 1.90 -3.97 6.19
N GLY A 227 0.93 -4.62 6.78
CA GLY A 227 -0.49 -4.45 6.48
C GLY A 227 -1.29 -5.67 6.95
N SER A 228 -2.59 -5.64 6.81
CA SER A 228 -3.42 -6.79 7.13
C SER A 228 -2.99 -8.00 6.31
N LEU A 229 -2.51 -9.05 7.00
CA LEU A 229 -1.89 -10.20 6.34
C LEU A 229 -2.82 -10.81 5.28
N TYR A 230 -4.04 -11.13 5.69
CA TYR A 230 -5.00 -11.85 4.85
C TYR A 230 -5.78 -10.95 3.89
N THR A 231 -5.96 -9.69 4.21
CA THR A 231 -6.82 -8.80 3.42
C THR A 231 -6.05 -7.77 2.59
N ASP A 232 -4.80 -7.43 2.97
CA ASP A 232 -3.99 -6.44 2.27
C ASP A 232 -2.74 -7.03 1.61
N VAL A 233 -2.03 -7.93 2.31
CA VAL A 233 -0.74 -8.43 1.82
C VAL A 233 -0.94 -9.60 0.88
N LEU A 234 -1.53 -10.69 1.36
CA LEU A 234 -1.67 -11.92 0.58
C LEU A 234 -2.47 -11.77 -0.71
N PRO A 235 -3.57 -11.00 -0.80
CA PRO A 235 -4.31 -10.85 -2.05
C PRO A 235 -3.45 -10.34 -3.21
N ASN A 236 -2.50 -9.44 -2.93
CA ASN A 236 -1.56 -8.96 -3.94
C ASN A 236 -0.66 -10.08 -4.46
N LEU A 237 -0.21 -10.96 -3.59
CA LEU A 237 0.70 -12.06 -3.93
C LEU A 237 0.00 -13.19 -4.67
N LEU A 238 -1.33 -13.29 -4.55
CA LEU A 238 -2.14 -14.32 -5.23
C LEU A 238 -2.48 -13.95 -6.68
N VAL A 239 -2.28 -12.72 -7.10
CA VAL A 239 -2.43 -12.33 -8.51
C VAL A 239 -1.45 -13.13 -9.37
N LYS A 240 -1.94 -13.61 -10.52
CA LYS A 240 -1.20 -14.52 -11.39
C LYS A 240 0.23 -14.02 -11.68
N ASN A 241 1.20 -14.89 -11.50
CA ASN A 241 2.62 -14.66 -11.73
C ASN A 241 3.30 -13.64 -10.78
N VAL A 242 2.61 -12.94 -9.89
CA VAL A 242 3.24 -11.98 -8.97
C VAL A 242 4.20 -12.70 -8.02
N SER A 243 3.75 -13.71 -7.27
CA SER A 243 4.63 -14.48 -6.38
C SER A 243 5.79 -15.16 -7.13
N LYS A 244 5.52 -15.63 -8.36
CA LYS A 244 6.58 -16.20 -9.21
C LYS A 244 7.63 -15.15 -9.58
N ALA A 245 7.21 -13.98 -10.02
CA ALA A 245 8.13 -12.89 -10.38
C ALA A 245 8.97 -12.42 -9.18
N ILE A 246 8.38 -12.36 -7.98
CA ILE A 246 9.11 -12.02 -6.75
C ILE A 246 10.20 -13.06 -6.46
N LYS A 247 9.88 -14.37 -6.55
CA LYS A 247 10.85 -15.44 -6.32
C LYS A 247 12.01 -15.43 -7.33
N GLU A 248 11.70 -15.16 -8.60
CA GLU A 248 12.67 -15.10 -9.68
C GLU A 248 13.48 -13.80 -9.72
N SER A 249 13.03 -12.77 -9.00
CA SER A 249 13.74 -11.50 -8.90
C SER A 249 15.06 -11.63 -8.15
N LYS A 250 16.08 -10.87 -8.58
CA LYS A 250 17.37 -10.74 -7.90
C LYS A 250 17.35 -9.75 -6.75
N ALA A 251 16.25 -9.03 -6.57
CA ALA A 251 16.06 -8.07 -5.48
C ALA A 251 16.15 -8.77 -4.11
N ILE A 252 16.59 -8.02 -3.11
CA ILE A 252 16.48 -8.44 -1.70
C ILE A 252 15.00 -8.39 -1.33
N LYS A 253 14.45 -9.49 -0.81
CA LYS A 253 13.03 -9.64 -0.45
C LYS A 253 12.87 -9.58 1.06
N ILE A 254 12.13 -8.60 1.53
CA ILE A 254 11.97 -8.32 2.96
C ILE A 254 10.48 -8.37 3.30
N TYR A 255 10.09 -9.22 4.23
CA TYR A 255 8.77 -9.14 4.87
C TYR A 255 8.85 -8.27 6.12
N ILE A 256 7.95 -7.30 6.24
CA ILE A 256 7.81 -6.51 7.46
C ILE A 256 6.59 -7.04 8.22
N ALA A 257 6.83 -7.67 9.36
CA ALA A 257 5.79 -8.21 10.21
C ALA A 257 5.00 -7.08 10.91
N ASN A 258 3.73 -7.35 11.18
CA ASN A 258 2.90 -6.44 11.96
C ASN A 258 3.40 -6.39 13.41
N ILE A 259 3.27 -5.24 14.05
CA ILE A 259 3.57 -5.05 15.48
C ILE A 259 2.40 -5.54 16.34
N MET A 260 1.17 -5.34 15.86
CA MET A 260 -0.06 -5.72 16.56
C MET A 260 -0.83 -6.76 15.77
N THR A 261 -1.49 -7.67 16.47
CA THR A 261 -2.44 -8.63 15.89
C THR A 261 -3.70 -7.90 15.40
N GLN A 262 -4.47 -8.58 14.59
CA GLN A 262 -5.74 -8.06 14.07
C GLN A 262 -6.88 -9.03 14.41
N PRO A 263 -7.93 -8.57 15.14
CA PRO A 263 -9.08 -9.39 15.51
C PRO A 263 -9.73 -10.05 14.29
N GLY A 264 -10.03 -11.33 14.40
CA GLY A 264 -10.62 -12.13 13.34
C GLY A 264 -9.68 -12.44 12.16
N GLN A 265 -8.39 -12.08 12.26
CA GLN A 265 -7.39 -12.41 11.24
C GLN A 265 -6.16 -13.10 11.84
N THR A 266 -5.48 -12.43 12.74
CA THR A 266 -4.19 -12.89 13.29
C THR A 266 -4.21 -12.92 14.81
N ASP A 267 -5.35 -13.30 15.40
CA ASP A 267 -5.49 -13.42 16.84
C ASP A 267 -4.45 -14.40 17.42
N ASN A 268 -3.70 -13.93 18.40
CA ASN A 268 -2.61 -14.68 19.06
C ASN A 268 -1.47 -15.12 18.13
N TYR A 269 -1.27 -14.48 16.97
CA TYR A 269 -0.18 -14.81 16.06
C TYR A 269 1.17 -14.35 16.61
N SER A 270 2.14 -15.22 16.46
CA SER A 270 3.56 -14.89 16.54
C SER A 270 4.12 -14.49 15.16
N ILE A 271 5.41 -14.11 15.13
CA ILE A 271 6.11 -13.86 13.86
C ILE A 271 6.15 -15.13 13.03
N THR A 272 6.41 -16.30 13.65
CA THR A 272 6.40 -17.60 12.96
C THR A 272 5.05 -17.88 12.33
N ASP A 273 3.93 -17.61 13.01
CA ASP A 273 2.60 -17.81 12.45
C ASP A 273 2.34 -16.93 11.22
N HIS A 274 2.81 -15.68 11.23
CA HIS A 274 2.73 -14.80 10.07
C HIS A 274 3.54 -15.35 8.87
N LEU A 275 4.75 -15.84 9.13
CA LEU A 275 5.60 -16.45 8.11
C LEU A 275 5.00 -17.74 7.56
N GLU A 276 4.46 -18.59 8.42
CA GLU A 276 3.79 -19.83 8.00
C GLU A 276 2.56 -19.52 7.12
N ALA A 277 1.74 -18.56 7.51
CA ALA A 277 0.61 -18.15 6.71
C ALA A 277 1.06 -17.60 5.34
N LEU A 278 2.12 -16.79 5.30
CA LEU A 278 2.70 -16.29 4.05
C LEU A 278 3.18 -17.45 3.18
N PHE A 279 3.96 -18.37 3.74
CA PHE A 279 4.54 -19.50 3.01
C PHE A 279 3.51 -20.52 2.53
N ASN A 280 2.45 -20.74 3.29
CA ASN A 280 1.37 -21.63 2.90
C ASN A 280 0.63 -21.14 1.65
N HIS A 281 0.59 -19.82 1.42
CA HIS A 281 -0.07 -19.23 0.25
C HIS A 281 0.89 -19.01 -0.93
N THR A 282 2.18 -18.79 -0.68
CA THR A 282 3.13 -18.34 -1.71
C THR A 282 4.32 -19.28 -1.90
N GLY A 283 4.61 -20.15 -0.90
CA GLY A 283 5.83 -20.97 -0.82
C GLY A 283 6.99 -20.23 -0.14
N LYS A 284 7.94 -20.99 0.37
CA LYS A 284 9.02 -20.50 1.27
C LYS A 284 10.00 -19.51 0.65
N GLU A 285 10.20 -19.54 -0.66
CA GLU A 285 11.22 -18.73 -1.34
C GLU A 285 10.76 -17.29 -1.65
N ILE A 286 9.66 -16.84 -1.03
CA ILE A 286 9.06 -15.52 -1.31
C ILE A 286 9.80 -14.36 -0.62
N ILE A 287 10.57 -14.63 0.45
CA ILE A 287 11.34 -13.66 1.21
C ILE A 287 12.74 -14.18 1.54
N ASP A 288 13.68 -13.24 1.72
CA ASP A 288 15.05 -13.50 2.19
C ASP A 288 15.20 -13.11 3.67
N TYR A 289 14.46 -12.07 4.11
CA TYR A 289 14.52 -11.52 5.46
C TYR A 289 13.13 -11.20 6.00
N CYS A 290 12.96 -11.37 7.31
CA CYS A 290 11.82 -10.86 8.05
C CYS A 290 12.28 -9.74 8.98
N MET A 291 11.62 -8.59 8.91
CA MET A 291 11.83 -7.48 9.83
C MET A 291 10.70 -7.48 10.86
N ALA A 292 11.05 -7.57 12.13
CA ALA A 292 10.12 -7.60 13.23
C ALA A 292 10.53 -6.59 14.31
N ASP A 293 9.55 -6.04 15.01
CA ASP A 293 9.80 -5.21 16.18
C ASP A 293 10.05 -6.10 17.40
N THR A 294 11.19 -5.88 18.06
CA THR A 294 11.59 -6.56 19.31
C THR A 294 11.71 -5.57 20.47
N GLY A 295 11.34 -4.31 20.24
CA GLY A 295 11.39 -3.27 21.24
C GLY A 295 10.28 -3.38 22.29
N GLU A 296 10.49 -2.77 23.44
CA GLU A 296 9.42 -2.60 24.42
C GLU A 296 8.43 -1.55 23.93
N ILE A 297 7.19 -1.97 23.67
CA ILE A 297 6.13 -1.06 23.29
C ILE A 297 5.62 -0.33 24.52
N VAL A 298 5.51 0.99 24.45
CA VAL A 298 4.98 1.82 25.54
C VAL A 298 3.61 1.31 25.99
N PRO A 299 3.42 1.00 27.30
CA PRO A 299 2.18 0.37 27.80
C PRO A 299 0.89 1.13 27.49
N GLU A 300 0.97 2.44 27.30
CA GLU A 300 -0.19 3.27 26.93
C GLU A 300 -0.71 2.93 25.53
N TYR A 301 0.18 2.70 24.57
CA TYR A 301 -0.21 2.27 23.23
C TYR A 301 -0.79 0.86 23.26
N VAL A 302 -0.16 -0.08 23.98
CA VAL A 302 -0.70 -1.44 24.13
C VAL A 302 -2.11 -1.42 24.69
N ARG A 303 -2.36 -0.64 25.75
CA ARG A 303 -3.71 -0.50 26.33
C ARG A 303 -4.74 0.09 25.36
N LYS A 304 -4.30 0.99 24.47
CA LYS A 304 -5.18 1.56 23.45
C LYS A 304 -5.60 0.49 22.44
N TYR A 305 -4.65 -0.27 21.93
CA TYR A 305 -4.90 -1.35 20.97
C TYR A 305 -5.68 -2.52 21.57
N ASN A 306 -5.41 -2.89 22.83
CA ASN A 306 -6.16 -3.93 23.53
C ASN A 306 -7.66 -3.60 23.69
N LYS A 307 -8.03 -2.32 23.76
CA LYS A 307 -9.46 -1.91 23.76
C LYS A 307 -10.15 -2.23 22.44
N GLU A 308 -9.40 -2.36 21.36
CA GLU A 308 -9.87 -2.73 20.03
C GLU A 308 -9.68 -4.23 19.74
N GLY A 309 -9.33 -5.03 20.76
CA GLY A 309 -9.12 -6.47 20.66
C GLY A 309 -7.78 -6.87 20.02
N GLN A 310 -6.88 -5.91 19.81
CA GLN A 310 -5.56 -6.19 19.24
C GLN A 310 -4.55 -6.45 20.35
N ASP A 311 -3.59 -7.34 20.11
CA ASP A 311 -2.50 -7.64 21.02
C ASP A 311 -1.15 -7.54 20.31
N ILE A 312 -0.05 -7.61 21.06
CA ILE A 312 1.30 -7.59 20.50
C ILE A 312 1.55 -8.91 19.76
N VAL A 313 2.11 -8.82 18.55
CA VAL A 313 2.63 -9.99 17.84
C VAL A 313 3.84 -10.53 18.59
N LEU A 314 3.80 -11.80 18.97
CA LEU A 314 4.87 -12.42 19.78
C LEU A 314 6.16 -12.57 18.96
N PRO A 315 7.30 -11.99 19.41
CA PRO A 315 8.58 -12.11 18.72
C PRO A 315 9.26 -13.44 19.07
N ASP A 316 8.83 -14.54 18.47
CA ASP A 316 9.40 -15.88 18.63
C ASP A 316 10.58 -16.13 17.66
N ILE A 317 11.59 -15.26 17.69
CA ILE A 317 12.70 -15.20 16.73
C ILE A 317 13.46 -16.53 16.64
N ASP A 318 13.64 -17.24 17.75
CA ASP A 318 14.34 -18.53 17.79
C ASP A 318 13.66 -19.62 16.95
N LYS A 319 12.39 -19.46 16.61
CA LYS A 319 11.62 -20.39 15.77
C LYS A 319 11.51 -19.89 14.32
N ALA A 320 11.71 -18.61 14.08
CA ALA A 320 11.56 -17.97 12.78
C ALA A 320 12.86 -18.02 11.94
N THR A 321 13.97 -18.43 12.50
CA THR A 321 15.27 -18.65 11.85
C THR A 321 15.45 -20.09 11.40
#